data_9493cf76733456d678b5047c4489bea5
#
_entry.id   9493cf76733456d678b5047c4489bea5
#
_cell.length_a   1.000
_cell.length_b   1.000
_cell.length_c   1.000
_cell.angle_alpha   90.00
_cell.angle_beta   90.00
_cell.angle_gamma   90.00
#
_symmetry.space_group_name_H-M   'P 1'
#
loop_
_entity.id
_entity.type
_entity.pdbx_description
1 polymer ?
#
loop_
_entity_poly.entity_id
_entity_poly.type
_entity_poly.pdbx_seq_one_letter_code
_entity_poly.pdbx_strand_id
1 'polypeptide(L)'
;QDVYINVAGGLALSDPAADLAVCVAVASSLMGFTLSPTLSVMGEVGLCGEVRPVAQAERRVAECVRLGFTDILLPRQNLKRLRPIDGVRMTGVDTLMQALAVVG
;
A
#
# COMPACT_ATOMS: atom_id res chain seq x y z
N GLN A 1 -10.80 7.79 3.08
CA GLN A 1 -9.42 7.86 2.60
C GLN A 1 -8.58 8.74 3.53
N ASP A 2 -9.21 9.73 4.12
CA ASP A 2 -8.49 10.56 5.08
C ASP A 2 -8.17 9.78 6.35
N VAL A 3 -9.06 8.89 6.74
CA VAL A 3 -8.79 8.05 7.90
C VAL A 3 -7.52 7.23 7.68
N TYR A 4 -7.40 6.65 6.49
CA TYR A 4 -6.23 5.86 6.17
C TYR A 4 -4.97 6.71 6.17
N ILE A 5 -5.04 7.89 5.55
CA ILE A 5 -3.91 8.81 5.50
C ILE A 5 -3.53 9.27 6.91
N ASN A 6 -4.52 9.56 7.73
CA ASN A 6 -4.26 10.01 9.08
C ASN A 6 -3.55 8.95 9.91
N VAL A 7 -3.96 7.71 9.78
CA VAL A 7 -3.28 6.62 10.49
C VAL A 7 -1.84 6.53 10.02
N ALA A 8 -1.64 6.53 8.71
CA ALA A 8 -0.29 6.46 8.16
C ALA A 8 0.51 7.70 8.55
N GLY A 9 -0.09 8.88 8.40
CA GLY A 9 0.61 10.14 8.64
C GLY A 9 0.89 10.39 10.10
N GLY A 10 -0.07 10.14 10.96
CA GLY A 10 0.07 10.44 12.37
C GLY A 10 1.10 9.58 13.07
N LEU A 11 1.10 8.30 12.77
CA LEU A 11 1.97 7.34 13.46
C LEU A 11 3.14 6.89 12.61
N ALA A 12 2.99 6.93 11.31
CA ALA A 12 3.88 6.25 10.40
C ALA A 12 4.63 7.17 9.45
N LEU A 13 4.64 8.49 9.68
CA LEU A 13 5.44 9.39 8.85
C LEU A 13 6.91 9.01 8.90
N SER A 14 7.36 8.44 10.02
CA SER A 14 8.74 7.97 10.15
C SER A 14 8.90 6.52 9.72
N ASP A 15 7.83 5.84 9.34
CA ASP A 15 7.87 4.44 8.92
C ASP A 15 7.96 4.39 7.39
N PRO A 16 9.09 3.94 6.83
CA PRO A 16 9.24 3.88 5.37
C PRO A 16 8.17 3.05 4.68
N ALA A 17 7.55 2.12 5.38
CA ALA A 17 6.51 1.28 4.79
C ALA A 17 5.27 2.10 4.41
N ALA A 18 5.13 3.32 4.90
CA ALA A 18 4.00 4.20 4.57
C ALA A 18 4.25 5.02 3.30
N ASP A 19 5.46 5.01 2.75
CA ASP A 19 5.82 5.88 1.63
C ASP A 19 4.86 5.72 0.46
N LEU A 20 4.60 4.48 0.04
CA LEU A 20 3.77 4.23 -1.13
C LEU A 20 2.34 4.70 -0.88
N ALA A 21 1.82 4.48 0.32
CA ALA A 21 0.48 4.91 0.67
C ALA A 21 0.34 6.43 0.58
N VAL A 22 1.34 7.16 1.07
CA VAL A 22 1.34 8.62 1.01
C VAL A 22 1.39 9.08 -0.44
N CYS A 23 2.25 8.48 -1.26
CA CYS A 23 2.36 8.83 -2.68
C CYS A 23 1.05 8.60 -3.41
N VAL A 24 0.41 7.46 -3.17
CA VAL A 24 -0.86 7.12 -3.81
C VAL A 24 -1.95 8.08 -3.37
N ALA A 25 -1.99 8.43 -2.09
CA ALA A 25 -2.99 9.35 -1.56
C ALA A 25 -2.83 10.76 -2.15
N VAL A 26 -1.59 11.23 -2.25
CA VAL A 26 -1.30 12.54 -2.84
C VAL A 26 -1.71 12.54 -4.31
N ALA A 27 -1.36 11.49 -5.05
CA ALA A 27 -1.71 11.37 -6.46
C ALA A 27 -3.23 11.36 -6.64
N SER A 28 -3.94 10.62 -5.80
CA SER A 28 -5.40 10.58 -5.83
C SER A 28 -5.97 11.99 -5.68
N SER A 29 -5.47 12.75 -4.73
CA SER A 29 -5.92 14.10 -4.49
C SER A 29 -5.62 15.02 -5.67
N LEU A 30 -4.40 14.95 -6.21
CA LEU A 30 -3.99 15.84 -7.30
C LEU A 30 -4.64 15.49 -8.62
N MET A 31 -4.83 14.19 -8.89
CA MET A 31 -5.34 13.72 -10.17
C MET A 31 -6.85 13.50 -10.17
N GLY A 32 -7.47 13.62 -9.01
CA GLY A 32 -8.93 13.61 -8.91
C GLY A 32 -9.57 12.23 -9.00
N PHE A 33 -8.83 11.14 -8.69
CA PHE A 33 -9.48 9.84 -8.65
C PHE A 33 -9.72 9.42 -7.20
N THR A 34 -10.66 8.50 -7.02
CA THR A 34 -11.09 8.05 -5.70
C THR A 34 -10.49 6.69 -5.42
N LEU A 35 -9.94 6.54 -4.22
CA LEU A 35 -9.41 5.25 -3.77
C LEU A 35 -10.53 4.43 -3.13
N SER A 36 -10.47 3.11 -3.35
CA SER A 36 -11.43 2.21 -2.70
C SER A 36 -11.26 2.27 -1.19
N PRO A 37 -12.36 2.30 -0.43
CA PRO A 37 -12.26 2.32 1.03
C PRO A 37 -11.74 1.02 1.63
N THR A 38 -11.70 -0.06 0.86
CA THR A 38 -11.19 -1.35 1.33
C THR A 38 -9.77 -1.62 0.85
N LEU A 39 -9.11 -0.61 0.26
CA LEU A 39 -7.74 -0.72 -0.23
C LEU A 39 -6.76 -0.33 0.87
N SER A 40 -5.77 -1.18 1.09
CA SER A 40 -4.61 -0.86 1.92
C SER A 40 -3.37 -0.88 1.04
N VAL A 41 -2.46 0.05 1.27
CA VAL A 41 -1.25 0.22 0.46
C VAL A 41 -0.05 0.22 1.38
N MET A 42 0.98 -0.54 1.04
CA MET A 42 2.23 -0.53 1.79
C MET A 42 3.42 -0.64 0.84
N GLY A 43 4.52 -0.03 1.22
CA GLY A 43 5.75 -0.07 0.44
C GLY A 43 6.64 1.10 0.73
N GLU A 44 7.93 0.88 0.68
CA GLU A 44 8.91 1.96 0.73
C GLU A 44 9.19 2.41 -0.69
N VAL A 45 9.33 3.72 -0.91
CA VAL A 45 9.57 4.29 -2.24
C VAL A 45 10.94 4.91 -2.26
N GLY A 46 11.77 4.48 -3.21
CA GLY A 46 13.10 5.03 -3.38
C GLY A 46 13.10 6.27 -4.26
N LEU A 47 14.28 6.88 -4.38
CA LEU A 47 14.42 8.15 -5.08
C LEU A 47 14.10 8.07 -6.58
N CYS A 48 14.22 6.87 -7.16
CA CYS A 48 13.90 6.66 -8.58
C CYS A 48 12.49 6.13 -8.79
N GLY A 49 11.65 6.14 -7.76
CA GLY A 49 10.29 5.63 -7.87
C GLY A 49 10.18 4.12 -7.74
N GLU A 50 11.27 3.45 -7.38
CA GLU A 50 11.21 2.02 -7.16
C GLU A 50 10.49 1.71 -5.84
N VAL A 51 9.71 0.65 -5.83
CA VAL A 51 9.01 0.20 -4.63
C VAL A 51 9.85 -0.87 -3.96
N ARG A 52 10.27 -0.60 -2.73
CA ARG A 52 11.14 -1.47 -1.97
C ARG A 52 10.33 -2.31 -0.99
N PRO A 53 10.80 -3.53 -0.68
CA PRO A 53 10.08 -4.38 0.26
C PRO A 53 10.01 -3.77 1.65
N VAL A 54 8.98 -4.16 2.39
CA VAL A 54 8.78 -3.73 3.76
C VAL A 54 9.14 -4.88 4.69
N ALA A 55 9.52 -4.53 5.92
CA ALA A 55 9.78 -5.52 6.94
C ALA A 55 8.45 -6.07 7.47
N GLN A 56 8.45 -7.35 7.82
CA GLN A 56 7.32 -8.00 8.48
C GLN A 56 6.03 -7.91 7.67
N ALA A 57 6.14 -8.13 6.35
CA ALA A 57 4.99 -8.00 5.46
C ALA A 57 3.85 -8.93 5.87
N GLU A 58 4.14 -10.14 6.30
CA GLU A 58 3.11 -11.09 6.70
C GLU A 58 2.27 -10.53 7.86
N ARG A 59 2.94 -9.95 8.86
CA ARG A 59 2.25 -9.36 9.99
C ARG A 59 1.42 -8.15 9.55
N ARG A 60 1.96 -7.31 8.67
CA ARG A 60 1.26 -6.13 8.18
C ARG A 60 0.01 -6.51 7.39
N VAL A 61 0.13 -7.53 6.55
CA VAL A 61 -1.02 -8.02 5.78
C VAL A 61 -2.07 -8.61 6.71
N ALA A 62 -1.65 -9.40 7.70
CA ALA A 62 -2.60 -9.97 8.65
C ALA A 62 -3.38 -8.88 9.39
N GLU A 63 -2.71 -7.80 9.75
CA GLU A 63 -3.37 -6.69 10.42
C GLU A 63 -4.36 -5.99 9.49
N CYS A 64 -4.01 -5.81 8.23
CA CYS A 64 -4.92 -5.23 7.24
C CYS A 64 -6.18 -6.08 7.11
N VAL A 65 -6.01 -7.39 7.02
CA VAL A 65 -7.14 -8.30 6.89
C VAL A 65 -8.02 -8.22 8.14
N ARG A 66 -7.40 -8.18 9.31
CA ARG A 66 -8.15 -8.06 10.56
C ARG A 66 -8.97 -6.77 10.61
N LEU A 67 -8.46 -5.70 10.01
CA LEU A 67 -9.15 -4.41 9.98
C LEU A 67 -10.20 -4.31 8.87
N GLY A 68 -10.34 -5.35 8.05
CA GLY A 68 -11.39 -5.38 7.04
C GLY A 68 -10.97 -4.99 5.64
N PHE A 69 -9.68 -4.77 5.40
CA PHE A 69 -9.20 -4.48 4.05
C PHE A 69 -9.24 -5.74 3.21
N THR A 70 -9.73 -5.63 1.99
CA THR A 70 -9.86 -6.75 1.06
C THR A 70 -8.96 -6.62 -0.15
N ASP A 71 -8.42 -5.43 -0.41
CA ASP A 71 -7.48 -5.17 -1.49
C ASP A 71 -6.19 -4.64 -0.89
N ILE A 72 -5.09 -5.30 -1.15
CA ILE A 72 -3.80 -4.90 -0.59
C ILE A 72 -2.81 -4.73 -1.72
N LEU A 73 -2.28 -3.52 -1.84
CA LEU A 73 -1.23 -3.18 -2.81
C LEU A 73 0.08 -3.14 -2.05
N LEU A 74 1.06 -3.90 -2.51
CA LEU A 74 2.29 -4.08 -1.77
C LEU A 74 3.45 -4.38 -2.72
N PRO A 75 4.70 -4.32 -2.21
CA PRO A 75 5.85 -4.62 -3.06
C PRO A 75 5.78 -6.06 -3.57
N ARG A 76 6.11 -6.24 -4.86
CA ARG A 76 6.10 -7.57 -5.47
C ARG A 76 7.02 -8.53 -4.74
N GLN A 77 8.17 -8.05 -4.26
CA GLN A 77 9.11 -8.90 -3.56
C GLN A 77 8.52 -9.47 -2.27
N ASN A 78 7.68 -8.70 -1.59
CA ASN A 78 6.98 -9.21 -0.41
C ASN A 78 5.90 -10.20 -0.81
N LEU A 79 5.16 -9.90 -1.86
CA LEU A 79 4.07 -10.76 -2.30
C LEU A 79 4.55 -12.16 -2.63
N LYS A 80 5.72 -12.30 -3.23
CA LYS A 80 6.27 -13.60 -3.59
C LYS A 80 6.42 -14.54 -2.39
N ARG A 81 6.53 -13.99 -1.20
CA ARG A 81 6.75 -14.77 0.03
C ARG A 81 5.49 -14.95 0.85
N LEU A 82 4.38 -14.43 0.38
CA LEU A 82 3.11 -14.49 1.10
C LEU A 82 2.24 -15.59 0.51
N ARG A 83 1.41 -16.18 1.35
CA ARG A 83 0.43 -17.15 0.91
C ARG A 83 -0.87 -16.43 0.54
N PRO A 84 -1.60 -16.92 -0.45
CA PRO A 84 -2.91 -16.36 -0.77
C PRO A 84 -3.85 -16.43 0.44
N ILE A 85 -4.71 -15.44 0.54
CA ILE A 85 -5.71 -15.37 1.61
C ILE A 85 -7.06 -15.27 0.95
N ASP A 86 -8.00 -16.16 1.34
CA ASP A 86 -9.33 -16.17 0.79
C ASP A 86 -10.03 -14.83 1.02
N GLY A 87 -10.65 -14.32 -0.04
CA GLY A 87 -11.38 -13.06 0.06
C GLY A 87 -10.52 -11.82 0.02
N VAL A 88 -9.21 -11.96 -0.14
CA VAL A 88 -8.28 -10.84 -0.16
C VAL A 88 -7.52 -10.84 -1.48
N ARG A 89 -7.55 -9.70 -2.18
CA ARG A 89 -6.79 -9.52 -3.40
C ARG A 89 -5.49 -8.81 -3.07
N MET A 90 -4.38 -9.46 -3.36
CA MET A 90 -3.06 -8.86 -3.15
C MET A 90 -2.43 -8.59 -4.51
N THR A 91 -1.99 -7.36 -4.73
CA THR A 91 -1.38 -6.94 -6.00
C THR A 91 0.03 -6.45 -5.71
N GLY A 92 1.00 -7.07 -6.37
CA GLY A 92 2.41 -6.71 -6.20
C GLY A 92 2.86 -5.73 -7.27
N VAL A 93 3.61 -4.72 -6.86
CA VAL A 93 4.14 -3.72 -7.79
C VAL A 93 5.63 -3.52 -7.53
N ASP A 94 6.33 -3.06 -8.58
CA ASP A 94 7.76 -2.80 -8.52
C ASP A 94 8.08 -1.31 -8.54
N THR A 95 7.16 -0.49 -9.04
CA THR A 95 7.40 0.95 -9.17
C THR A 95 6.17 1.74 -8.76
N LEU A 96 6.40 3.00 -8.41
CA LEU A 96 5.31 3.93 -8.12
C LEU A 96 4.35 4.05 -9.31
N MET A 97 4.89 4.09 -10.52
CA MET A 97 4.05 4.19 -11.71
C MET A 97 3.12 3.00 -11.86
N GLN A 98 3.61 1.79 -11.57
CA GLN A 98 2.75 0.62 -11.59
C GLN A 98 1.64 0.71 -10.55
N ALA A 99 1.99 1.19 -9.36
CA ALA A 99 1.00 1.35 -8.30
C ALA A 99 -0.10 2.32 -8.72
N LEU A 100 0.27 3.45 -9.31
CA LEU A 100 -0.70 4.44 -9.76
C LEU A 100 -1.57 3.89 -10.88
N ALA A 101 -1.02 3.07 -11.77
CA ALA A 101 -1.80 2.44 -12.82
C ALA A 101 -2.83 1.47 -12.28
N VAL A 102 -2.52 0.80 -11.17
CA VAL A 102 -3.45 -0.15 -10.56
C VAL A 102 -4.60 0.57 -9.88
N VAL A 103 -4.32 1.66 -9.16
CA VAL A 103 -5.33 2.32 -8.34
C VAL A 103 -6.05 3.45 -9.07
N GLY A 104 -5.44 3.99 -10.09
CA GLY A 104 -6.02 5.09 -10.90
C GLY A 104 -6.81 4.59 -12.11
#